data_dd8dfa74a6ae584b190552d5ee6d5304
#
_entry.id   dd8dfa74a6ae584b190552d5ee6d5304
#
_cell.length_a   1.000
_cell.length_b   1.000
_cell.length_c   1.000
_cell.angle_alpha   90.00
_cell.angle_beta   90.00
_cell.angle_gamma   90.00
#
_symmetry.space_group_name_H-M   'P 1'
#
loop_
_entity.id
_entity.type
_entity.pdbx_description
1 polymer ?
#
loop_
_entity_poly.entity_id
_entity_poly.type
_entity_poly.pdbx_seq_one_letter_code
_entity_poly.pdbx_strand_id
1 'polypeptide(L)'
;MLALRLHQNDLTQTKEIIMTILKTLNFAAMPATIRLTPEQHRRSKLIAKLIEQKALAEADQTGRELSLTRRRWVKAEDGTKHLMDTPKRLRRWWVMDAKGDCLLAVRYGSKVLELERGLSAIVVGKPDKLIPTIDALISAVNAGELDPHLAKMGFGSEIKPTPK
;
A
#
# COMPACT_ATOMS: atom_id res chain seq x y z
N MET A 1 -16.06 58.12 -3.96
CA MET A 1 -16.43 57.49 -2.67
C MET A 1 -17.49 56.36 -2.78
N LEU A 2 -18.12 56.12 -3.91
CA LEU A 2 -19.10 55.01 -4.07
C LEU A 2 -18.47 53.62 -4.35
N ALA A 3 -17.32 53.57 -5.00
CA ALA A 3 -16.67 52.28 -5.37
C ALA A 3 -16.11 51.47 -4.19
N LEU A 4 -15.73 52.13 -3.10
CA LEU A 4 -15.21 51.45 -1.89
C LEU A 4 -16.31 50.77 -1.03
N ARG A 5 -17.56 51.27 -1.15
CA ARG A 5 -18.70 50.66 -0.41
C ARG A 5 -19.21 49.36 -1.03
N LEU A 6 -19.11 49.22 -2.36
CA LEU A 6 -19.54 48.01 -3.07
C LEU A 6 -18.62 46.84 -2.79
N HIS A 7 -17.32 47.07 -2.59
CA HIS A 7 -16.35 46.01 -2.32
C HIS A 7 -16.43 45.46 -0.88
N GLN A 8 -16.86 46.29 0.07
CA GLN A 8 -17.04 45.84 1.46
C GLN A 8 -18.31 45.02 1.68
N ASN A 9 -19.38 45.29 0.92
CA ASN A 9 -20.61 44.49 1.00
C ASN A 9 -20.43 43.08 0.42
N ASP A 10 -19.62 42.92 -0.60
CA ASP A 10 -19.38 41.62 -1.25
C ASP A 10 -18.57 40.67 -0.32
N LEU A 11 -17.59 41.21 0.39
CA LEU A 11 -16.79 40.46 1.34
C LEU A 11 -17.57 40.06 2.60
N THR A 12 -18.55 40.88 3.02
CA THR A 12 -19.41 40.58 4.16
C THR A 12 -20.45 39.52 3.80
N GLN A 13 -21.05 39.58 2.63
CA GLN A 13 -21.98 38.56 2.15
C GLN A 13 -21.30 37.21 1.93
N THR A 14 -20.08 37.21 1.39
CA THR A 14 -19.33 35.98 1.20
C THR A 14 -18.96 35.32 2.53
N LYS A 15 -18.62 36.12 3.56
CA LYS A 15 -18.37 35.61 4.92
C LYS A 15 -19.62 35.04 5.57
N GLU A 16 -20.78 35.66 5.41
CA GLU A 16 -22.03 35.16 5.95
C GLU A 16 -22.48 33.86 5.29
N ILE A 17 -22.32 33.72 3.97
CA ILE A 17 -22.64 32.49 3.23
C ILE A 17 -21.73 31.34 3.69
N ILE A 18 -20.45 31.60 3.84
CA ILE A 18 -19.47 30.58 4.33
C ILE A 18 -19.80 30.16 5.76
N MET A 19 -20.17 31.08 6.63
CA MET A 19 -20.58 30.74 8.00
C MET A 19 -21.89 29.95 8.07
N THR A 20 -22.80 30.14 7.13
CA THR A 20 -24.07 29.41 7.07
C THR A 20 -23.86 27.95 6.64
N ILE A 21 -22.95 27.70 5.68
CA ILE A 21 -22.61 26.34 5.22
C ILE A 21 -21.91 25.56 6.33
N LEU A 22 -21.00 26.18 7.07
CA LEU A 22 -20.31 25.50 8.18
C LEU A 22 -21.26 25.09 9.32
N LYS A 23 -22.32 25.84 9.55
CA LYS A 23 -23.34 25.51 10.57
C LYS A 23 -24.16 24.26 10.23
N THR A 24 -24.21 23.86 8.96
CA THR A 24 -24.90 22.62 8.54
C THR A 24 -24.03 21.38 8.71
N LEU A 25 -22.75 21.54 9.01
CA LEU A 25 -21.81 20.44 9.20
C LEU A 25 -21.71 20.05 10.68
N ASN A 26 -21.78 18.75 10.93
CA ASN A 26 -21.54 18.20 12.26
C ASN A 26 -20.02 18.08 12.48
N PHE A 27 -19.50 18.86 13.41
CA PHE A 27 -18.09 18.77 13.80
C PHE A 27 -17.92 17.78 14.95
N ALA A 28 -16.96 16.87 14.81
CA ALA A 28 -16.54 15.98 15.87
C ALA A 28 -15.04 16.19 16.14
N ALA A 29 -14.63 15.96 17.36
CA ALA A 29 -13.22 15.94 17.69
C ALA A 29 -12.54 14.81 16.92
N MET A 30 -11.43 15.13 16.25
CA MET A 30 -10.65 14.09 15.56
C MET A 30 -10.14 13.10 16.61
N PRO A 31 -10.45 11.80 16.51
CA PRO A 31 -9.93 10.83 17.46
C PRO A 31 -8.41 10.86 17.41
N ALA A 32 -7.77 10.88 18.57
CA ALA A 32 -6.32 10.84 18.68
C ALA A 32 -5.82 9.61 17.93
N THR A 33 -5.14 9.85 16.83
CA THR A 33 -4.46 8.90 15.92
C THR A 33 -4.99 7.47 16.02
N ILE A 34 -5.83 7.05 15.05
CA ILE A 34 -6.19 5.64 14.89
C ILE A 34 -4.91 4.89 14.53
N ARG A 35 -4.21 4.39 15.55
CA ARG A 35 -3.05 3.52 15.35
C ARG A 35 -3.57 2.17 14.89
N LEU A 36 -3.21 1.77 13.69
CA LEU A 36 -3.45 0.41 13.22
C LEU A 36 -2.84 -0.58 14.20
N THR A 37 -3.57 -1.64 14.50
CA THR A 37 -3.00 -2.75 15.27
C THR A 37 -1.80 -3.35 14.52
N PRO A 38 -0.86 -4.01 15.21
CA PRO A 38 0.26 -4.67 14.54
C PRO A 38 -0.18 -5.66 13.46
N GLU A 39 -1.32 -6.31 13.65
CA GLU A 39 -1.93 -7.23 12.68
C GLU A 39 -2.45 -6.47 11.45
N GLN A 40 -3.24 -5.44 11.65
CA GLN A 40 -3.73 -4.58 10.57
C GLN A 40 -2.58 -3.98 9.76
N HIS A 41 -1.49 -3.61 10.44
CA HIS A 41 -0.30 -3.09 9.77
C HIS A 41 0.40 -4.17 8.91
N ARG A 42 0.47 -5.42 9.40
CA ARG A 42 1.00 -6.55 8.63
C ARG A 42 0.13 -6.85 7.42
N ARG A 43 -1.21 -6.89 7.60
CA ARG A 43 -2.17 -7.07 6.49
C ARG A 43 -2.00 -5.99 5.43
N SER A 44 -2.03 -4.70 5.82
CA SER A 44 -1.88 -3.57 4.90
C SER A 44 -0.58 -3.65 4.08
N LYS A 45 0.53 -4.03 4.72
CA LYS A 45 1.80 -4.22 4.02
C LYS A 45 1.76 -5.35 2.99
N LEU A 46 1.13 -6.48 3.33
CA LEU A 46 1.02 -7.61 2.41
C LEU A 46 0.09 -7.27 1.25
N ILE A 47 -1.08 -6.66 1.53
CA ILE A 47 -2.04 -6.24 0.50
C ILE A 47 -1.39 -5.27 -0.48
N ALA A 48 -0.66 -4.26 0.00
CA ALA A 48 0.05 -3.33 -0.86
C ALA A 48 1.03 -4.05 -1.80
N LYS A 49 1.69 -5.11 -1.32
CA LYS A 49 2.58 -5.91 -2.16
C LYS A 49 1.85 -6.80 -3.16
N LEU A 50 0.73 -7.38 -2.77
CA LEU A 50 -0.11 -8.17 -3.67
C LEU A 50 -0.69 -7.30 -4.80
N ILE A 51 -1.10 -6.08 -4.50
CA ILE A 51 -1.56 -5.12 -5.53
C ILE A 51 -0.42 -4.78 -6.52
N GLU A 52 0.81 -4.59 -6.03
CA GLU A 52 1.97 -4.39 -6.90
C GLU A 52 2.23 -5.61 -7.79
N GLN A 53 2.08 -6.83 -7.26
CA GLN A 53 2.23 -8.06 -8.03
C GLN A 53 1.10 -8.25 -9.04
N LYS A 54 -0.14 -7.87 -8.68
CA LYS A 54 -1.27 -7.87 -9.61
C LYS A 54 -1.01 -6.95 -10.81
N ALA A 55 -0.61 -5.71 -10.56
CA ALA A 55 -0.28 -4.75 -11.61
C ALA A 55 0.87 -5.26 -12.51
N LEU A 56 1.87 -5.95 -11.93
CA LEU A 56 2.95 -6.56 -12.69
C LEU A 56 2.45 -7.73 -13.56
N ALA A 57 1.52 -8.54 -13.05
CA ALA A 57 0.93 -9.65 -13.81
C ALA A 57 0.06 -9.14 -14.96
N GLU A 58 -0.73 -8.08 -14.74
CA GLU A 58 -1.53 -7.42 -15.78
C GLU A 58 -0.64 -6.82 -16.88
N ALA A 59 0.46 -6.18 -16.51
CA ALA A 59 1.43 -5.65 -17.45
C ALA A 59 2.09 -6.76 -18.28
N ASP A 60 2.45 -7.87 -17.63
CA ASP A 60 3.07 -9.03 -18.26
C ASP A 60 2.11 -9.71 -19.29
N GLN A 61 0.81 -9.85 -18.93
CA GLN A 61 -0.20 -10.41 -19.83
C GLN A 61 -0.52 -9.49 -21.01
N THR A 62 -0.46 -8.18 -20.81
CA THR A 62 -0.73 -7.19 -21.88
C THR A 62 0.51 -6.80 -22.68
N GLY A 63 1.68 -7.33 -22.34
CA GLY A 63 2.95 -6.97 -22.96
C GLY A 63 3.37 -5.52 -22.71
N ARG A 64 2.83 -4.87 -21.67
CA ARG A 64 3.16 -3.50 -21.32
C ARG A 64 4.30 -3.48 -20.32
N GLU A 65 5.17 -2.48 -20.44
CA GLU A 65 6.21 -2.25 -19.43
C GLU A 65 5.63 -1.53 -18.22
N LEU A 66 5.73 -2.13 -17.03
CA LEU A 66 5.29 -1.52 -15.79
C LEU A 66 6.40 -0.65 -15.22
N SER A 67 6.24 0.67 -15.34
CA SER A 67 7.13 1.63 -14.71
C SER A 67 6.53 2.12 -13.39
N LEU A 68 7.01 1.57 -12.28
CA LEU A 68 6.67 2.07 -10.94
C LEU A 68 7.81 2.95 -10.43
N THR A 69 7.44 4.05 -9.80
CA THR A 69 8.39 4.93 -9.13
C THR A 69 8.14 4.92 -7.62
N ARG A 70 9.18 5.21 -6.86
CA ARG A 70 9.09 5.47 -5.43
C ARG A 70 9.85 6.72 -5.08
N ARG A 71 9.31 7.54 -4.21
CA ARG A 71 10.01 8.69 -3.64
C ARG A 71 11.08 8.22 -2.67
N ARG A 72 12.29 8.68 -2.89
CA ARG A 72 13.44 8.39 -2.04
C ARG A 72 14.27 9.65 -1.84
N TRP A 73 14.76 9.83 -0.62
CA TRP A 73 15.77 10.85 -0.35
C TRP A 73 17.10 10.42 -0.97
N VAL A 74 17.57 11.20 -1.91
CA VAL A 74 18.87 10.99 -2.57
C VAL A 74 19.78 12.12 -2.14
N LYS A 75 21.02 11.79 -1.78
CA LYS A 75 22.04 12.77 -1.45
C LYS A 75 22.62 13.28 -2.76
N ALA A 76 22.57 14.59 -2.99
CA ALA A 76 23.23 15.24 -4.11
C ALA A 76 24.73 15.39 -3.85
N GLU A 77 25.48 15.76 -4.89
CA GLU A 77 26.95 15.94 -4.79
C GLU A 77 27.35 17.05 -3.81
N ASP A 78 26.49 18.06 -3.63
CA ASP A 78 26.63 19.16 -2.67
C ASP A 78 26.36 18.75 -1.21
N GLY A 79 26.00 17.48 -0.97
CA GLY A 79 25.68 16.95 0.35
C GLY A 79 24.23 17.17 0.80
N THR A 80 23.41 17.94 0.06
CA THR A 80 22.01 18.15 0.35
C THR A 80 21.18 16.91 0.03
N LYS A 81 20.04 16.73 0.73
CA LYS A 81 19.11 15.62 0.45
C LYS A 81 17.92 16.16 -0.31
N HIS A 82 17.67 15.59 -1.47
CA HIS A 82 16.49 15.88 -2.29
C HIS A 82 15.59 14.67 -2.38
N LEU A 83 14.28 14.93 -2.38
CA LEU A 83 13.27 13.90 -2.58
C LEU A 83 13.12 13.68 -4.10
N MET A 84 13.56 12.53 -4.59
CA MET A 84 13.51 12.18 -6.01
C MET A 84 12.68 10.93 -6.25
N ASP A 85 11.98 10.92 -7.38
CA ASP A 85 11.27 9.73 -7.85
C ASP A 85 12.29 8.80 -8.52
N THR A 86 12.52 7.66 -7.91
CA THR A 86 13.43 6.63 -8.42
C THR A 86 12.65 5.44 -8.95
N PRO A 87 13.07 4.83 -10.08
CA PRO A 87 12.40 3.65 -10.60
C PRO A 87 12.46 2.51 -9.58
N LYS A 88 11.34 1.83 -9.41
CA LYS A 88 11.19 0.70 -8.51
C LYS A 88 11.18 -0.59 -9.31
N ARG A 89 12.24 -1.38 -9.21
CA ARG A 89 12.28 -2.70 -9.81
C ARG A 89 11.48 -3.67 -8.94
N LEU A 90 10.43 -4.27 -9.50
CA LEU A 90 9.66 -5.34 -8.88
C LEU A 90 10.23 -6.69 -9.27
N ARG A 91 10.35 -7.58 -8.29
CA ARG A 91 10.64 -8.98 -8.52
C ARG A 91 9.32 -9.74 -8.64
N ARG A 92 9.16 -10.53 -9.69
CA ARG A 92 8.02 -11.44 -9.86
C ARG A 92 7.97 -12.45 -8.71
N TRP A 93 6.77 -12.72 -8.22
CA TRP A 93 6.51 -13.72 -7.19
C TRP A 93 6.08 -15.06 -7.77
N TRP A 94 5.95 -15.14 -9.08
CA TRP A 94 5.58 -16.36 -9.77
C TRP A 94 6.70 -16.83 -10.70
N VAL A 95 6.70 -18.13 -10.92
CA VAL A 95 7.61 -18.81 -11.85
C VAL A 95 6.80 -19.83 -12.65
N MET A 96 7.24 -20.10 -13.86
CA MET A 96 6.67 -21.18 -14.66
C MET A 96 7.45 -22.46 -14.37
N ASP A 97 6.72 -23.55 -14.10
CA ASP A 97 7.33 -24.87 -13.95
C ASP A 97 7.65 -25.48 -15.31
N ALA A 98 8.42 -26.56 -15.33
CA ALA A 98 8.79 -27.33 -16.53
C ALA A 98 7.57 -27.88 -17.28
N LYS A 99 6.45 -28.05 -16.59
CA LYS A 99 5.15 -28.47 -17.17
C LYS A 99 4.32 -27.34 -17.74
N GLY A 100 4.77 -26.08 -17.60
CA GLY A 100 4.04 -24.90 -18.03
C GLY A 100 3.03 -24.39 -17.00
N ASP A 101 3.03 -24.92 -15.79
CA ASP A 101 2.19 -24.45 -14.69
C ASP A 101 2.82 -23.25 -14.00
N CYS A 102 1.98 -22.25 -13.68
CA CYS A 102 2.37 -21.07 -12.92
C CYS A 102 2.34 -21.38 -11.42
N LEU A 103 3.45 -21.16 -10.73
CA LEU A 103 3.60 -21.32 -9.29
C LEU A 103 3.78 -19.93 -8.67
N LEU A 104 2.92 -19.56 -7.71
CA LEU A 104 2.96 -18.27 -7.01
C LEU A 104 3.49 -18.44 -5.59
N ALA A 105 4.62 -17.78 -5.28
CA ALA A 105 5.22 -17.77 -3.95
C ALA A 105 4.96 -16.42 -3.27
N VAL A 106 4.05 -16.40 -2.29
CA VAL A 106 3.74 -15.19 -1.52
C VAL A 106 4.91 -14.81 -0.63
N ARG A 107 5.28 -13.53 -0.63
CA ARG A 107 6.42 -13.03 0.16
C ARG A 107 6.01 -11.95 1.14
N TYR A 108 6.55 -12.04 2.35
CA TYR A 108 6.46 -10.98 3.33
C TYR A 108 7.87 -10.48 3.68
N GLY A 109 8.19 -9.28 3.23
CA GLY A 109 9.57 -8.77 3.28
C GLY A 109 10.51 -9.58 2.37
N SER A 110 11.58 -10.11 2.92
CA SER A 110 12.54 -10.97 2.20
C SER A 110 12.20 -12.46 2.22
N LYS A 111 11.29 -12.87 3.12
CA LYS A 111 10.95 -14.29 3.34
C LYS A 111 9.75 -14.71 2.51
N VAL A 112 9.73 -15.97 2.08
CA VAL A 112 8.56 -16.61 1.47
C VAL A 112 7.61 -17.05 2.58
N LEU A 113 6.31 -16.80 2.40
CA LEU A 113 5.28 -17.21 3.34
C LEU A 113 4.99 -18.70 3.16
N GLU A 114 5.10 -19.46 4.23
CA GLU A 114 4.70 -20.85 4.27
C GLU A 114 3.20 -20.90 4.60
N LEU A 115 2.39 -21.36 3.65
CA LEU A 115 0.93 -21.41 3.77
C LEU A 115 0.46 -22.71 4.42
N GLU A 116 1.12 -23.82 4.11
CA GLU A 116 0.95 -25.11 4.75
C GLU A 116 2.32 -25.67 5.14
N ARG A 117 2.36 -26.72 5.96
CA ARG A 117 3.62 -27.33 6.41
C ARG A 117 4.47 -27.78 5.22
N GLY A 118 5.59 -27.09 5.02
CA GLY A 118 6.52 -27.37 3.93
C GLY A 118 6.07 -26.85 2.55
N LEU A 119 4.88 -26.24 2.44
CA LEU A 119 4.35 -25.73 1.17
C LEU A 119 4.38 -24.20 1.16
N SER A 120 5.25 -23.64 0.33
CA SER A 120 5.48 -22.20 0.22
C SER A 120 5.05 -21.61 -1.13
N ALA A 121 4.47 -22.42 -2.01
CA ALA A 121 4.00 -22.01 -3.31
C ALA A 121 2.57 -22.48 -3.56
N ILE A 122 1.78 -21.63 -4.22
CA ILE A 122 0.43 -21.90 -4.68
C ILE A 122 0.51 -22.35 -6.14
N VAL A 123 -0.06 -23.48 -6.46
CA VAL A 123 -0.18 -23.95 -7.84
C VAL A 123 -1.36 -23.20 -8.49
N VAL A 124 -1.05 -22.26 -9.35
CA VAL A 124 -2.05 -21.46 -10.09
C VAL A 124 -2.52 -22.20 -11.35
N GLY A 125 -1.63 -23.00 -11.95
CA GLY A 125 -1.85 -23.67 -13.23
C GLY A 125 -1.63 -22.70 -14.39
N LYS A 126 -2.67 -22.39 -15.14
CA LYS A 126 -2.54 -21.50 -16.31
C LYS A 126 -2.25 -20.04 -15.90
N PRO A 127 -1.41 -19.31 -16.66
CA PRO A 127 -1.08 -17.91 -16.39
C PRO A 127 -2.31 -16.98 -16.27
N ASP A 128 -3.38 -17.26 -17.01
CA ASP A 128 -4.61 -16.46 -16.97
C ASP A 128 -5.29 -16.46 -15.59
N LYS A 129 -5.05 -17.51 -14.80
CA LYS A 129 -5.58 -17.63 -13.44
C LYS A 129 -4.76 -16.89 -12.38
N LEU A 130 -3.62 -16.32 -12.77
CA LEU A 130 -2.73 -15.64 -11.81
C LEU A 130 -3.40 -14.42 -11.17
N ILE A 131 -4.03 -13.57 -11.96
CA ILE A 131 -4.72 -12.36 -11.47
C ILE A 131 -5.88 -12.73 -10.53
N PRO A 132 -6.83 -13.62 -10.89
CA PRO A 132 -7.87 -14.07 -9.97
C PRO A 132 -7.33 -14.70 -8.68
N THR A 133 -6.23 -15.44 -8.76
CA THR A 133 -5.59 -16.02 -7.57
C THR A 133 -5.02 -14.94 -6.64
N ILE A 134 -4.41 -13.89 -7.20
CA ILE A 134 -3.94 -12.75 -6.39
C ILE A 134 -5.11 -12.01 -5.73
N ASP A 135 -6.24 -11.84 -6.43
CA ASP A 135 -7.44 -11.21 -5.87
C ASP A 135 -8.04 -12.06 -4.74
N ALA A 136 -8.09 -13.37 -4.89
CA ALA A 136 -8.50 -14.28 -3.83
C ALA A 136 -7.59 -14.17 -2.60
N LEU A 137 -6.27 -14.07 -2.81
CA LEU A 137 -5.31 -13.86 -1.73
C LEU A 137 -5.52 -12.52 -1.01
N ILE A 138 -5.78 -11.44 -1.76
CA ILE A 138 -6.09 -10.14 -1.15
C ILE A 138 -7.34 -10.24 -0.27
N SER A 139 -8.37 -10.95 -0.73
CA SER A 139 -9.60 -11.19 0.03
C SER A 139 -9.33 -12.01 1.30
N ALA A 140 -8.53 -13.07 1.21
CA ALA A 140 -8.14 -13.90 2.36
C ALA A 140 -7.32 -13.11 3.40
N VAL A 141 -6.41 -12.23 2.94
CA VAL A 141 -5.66 -11.33 3.85
C VAL A 141 -6.59 -10.34 4.55
N ASN A 142 -7.58 -9.78 3.84
CA ASN A 142 -8.57 -8.89 4.44
C ASN A 142 -9.44 -9.62 5.48
N ALA A 143 -9.84 -10.85 5.19
CA ALA A 143 -10.57 -11.70 6.13
C ALA A 143 -9.72 -12.11 7.36
N GLY A 144 -8.39 -12.00 7.27
CA GLY A 144 -7.47 -12.34 8.37
C GLY A 144 -7.02 -13.79 8.40
N GLU A 145 -7.31 -14.57 7.37
CA GLU A 145 -6.95 -15.98 7.28
C GLU A 145 -5.42 -16.20 7.32
N LEU A 146 -4.65 -15.23 6.84
CA LEU A 146 -3.19 -15.27 6.77
C LEU A 146 -2.49 -14.72 8.03
N ASP A 147 -3.24 -14.21 9.01
CA ASP A 147 -2.66 -13.62 10.24
C ASP A 147 -1.76 -14.58 11.03
N PRO A 148 -2.13 -15.86 11.23
CA PRO A 148 -1.27 -16.79 11.93
C PRO A 148 0.08 -17.01 11.22
N HIS A 149 0.07 -17.00 9.88
CA HIS A 149 1.28 -17.12 9.07
C HIS A 149 2.12 -15.84 9.13
N LEU A 150 1.48 -14.66 9.09
CA LEU A 150 2.13 -13.36 9.22
C LEU A 150 2.71 -13.14 10.63
N ALA A 151 2.06 -13.66 11.67
CA ALA A 151 2.56 -13.60 13.04
C ALA A 151 3.85 -14.41 13.20
N LYS A 152 3.92 -15.60 12.61
CA LYS A 152 5.15 -16.45 12.61
C LYS A 152 6.32 -15.80 11.86
N MET A 153 6.00 -14.97 10.84
CA MET A 153 7.00 -14.19 10.11
C MET A 153 7.43 -12.94 10.85
N GLY A 154 6.84 -12.68 12.03
CA GLY A 154 7.12 -11.52 12.85
C GLY A 154 8.62 -11.26 12.90
N PHE A 155 9.04 -10.16 12.33
CA PHE A 155 10.31 -9.57 12.68
C PHE A 155 10.20 -9.24 14.16
N GLY A 156 10.67 -10.14 15.01
CA GLY A 156 11.04 -9.80 16.36
C GLY A 156 12.15 -8.76 16.30
N SER A 157 11.79 -7.55 16.03
CA SER A 157 12.49 -6.43 16.60
C SER A 157 11.99 -6.35 18.05
N GLU A 158 12.51 -7.20 18.90
CA GLU A 158 12.86 -6.74 20.23
C GLU A 158 13.68 -5.46 19.99
N ILE A 159 13.02 -4.34 20.05
CA ILE A 159 13.68 -3.06 20.31
C ILE A 159 14.24 -3.29 21.72
N LYS A 160 15.47 -3.79 21.78
CA LYS A 160 16.24 -3.75 23.02
C LYS A 160 16.28 -2.29 23.39
N PRO A 161 15.69 -1.89 24.55
CA PRO A 161 15.85 -0.53 24.99
C PRO A 161 17.36 -0.33 25.18
N THR A 162 17.92 0.62 24.45
CA THR A 162 19.29 1.09 24.66
C THR A 162 19.35 1.57 26.11
N PRO A 163 20.16 0.97 26.98
CA PRO A 163 20.36 1.52 28.32
C PRO A 163 21.00 2.91 28.14
N LYS A 164 20.42 3.88 28.86
CA LYS A 164 20.99 5.21 29.03
C LYS A 164 22.32 5.14 29.74
#